data_c103f421cefdba82eaffe3b4a738fcde
#
_entry.id   c103f421cefdba82eaffe3b4a738fcde
#
_cell.length_a   1.000
_cell.length_b   1.000
_cell.length_c   1.000
_cell.angle_alpha   90.00
_cell.angle_beta   90.00
_cell.angle_gamma   90.00
#
_symmetry.space_group_name_H-M   'P 1'
#
loop_
_entity.id
_entity.type
_entity.pdbx_description
1 polymer ?
#
loop_
_entity_poly.entity_id
_entity_poly.type
_entity_poly.pdbx_seq_one_letter_code
_entity_poly.pdbx_strand_id
1 'polypeptide(L)'
;MSEIQALLLSAAIEAPIAWLVVRLTRWPSRGALHAAAAAAVATAVTHPQLWALVLWLTPRFGWWPVSLAGEVLVVVTEGVLMAWRAGLRLRHAMLLSLITNGASFAAGLVLTG
;
A
#
# COMPACT_ATOMS: atom_id res chain seq x y z
N MET A 1 -13.52 -0.12 12.89
CA MET A 1 -13.23 -0.94 11.70
C MET A 1 -12.36 -2.11 12.10
N SER A 2 -12.71 -3.31 11.65
CA SER A 2 -11.89 -4.50 11.91
C SER A 2 -10.65 -4.53 11.01
N GLU A 3 -9.67 -5.36 11.37
CA GLU A 3 -8.49 -5.58 10.54
C GLU A 3 -8.85 -6.05 9.13
N ILE A 4 -9.80 -7.00 9.02
CA ILE A 4 -10.23 -7.51 7.71
C ILE A 4 -10.91 -6.41 6.90
N GLN A 5 -11.77 -5.62 7.51
CA GLN A 5 -12.42 -4.48 6.83
C GLN A 5 -11.37 -3.47 6.35
N ALA A 6 -10.38 -3.14 7.18
CA ALA A 6 -9.31 -2.23 6.82
C ALA A 6 -8.47 -2.79 5.67
N LEU A 7 -8.16 -4.10 5.71
CA LEU A 7 -7.42 -4.78 4.64
C LEU A 7 -8.18 -4.73 3.31
N LEU A 8 -9.46 -5.07 3.34
CA LEU A 8 -10.30 -5.08 2.14
C LEU A 8 -10.46 -3.67 1.57
N LEU A 9 -10.64 -2.67 2.43
CA LEU A 9 -10.73 -1.28 2.01
C LEU A 9 -9.41 -0.82 1.36
N SER A 10 -8.28 -1.12 1.98
CA SER A 10 -6.97 -0.78 1.41
C SER A 10 -6.76 -1.41 0.05
N ALA A 11 -7.02 -2.71 -0.09
CA ALA A 11 -6.89 -3.42 -1.36
C ALA A 11 -7.86 -2.86 -2.42
N ALA A 12 -9.09 -2.55 -2.02
CA ALA A 12 -10.10 -2.00 -2.93
C ALA A 12 -9.74 -0.59 -3.43
N ILE A 13 -8.94 0.16 -2.69
CA ILE A 13 -8.43 1.47 -3.09
C ILE A 13 -7.14 1.33 -3.90
N GLU A 14 -6.21 0.52 -3.43
CA GLU A 14 -4.86 0.44 -4.00
C GLU A 14 -4.82 -0.28 -5.34
N ALA A 15 -5.57 -1.36 -5.50
CA ALA A 15 -5.56 -2.13 -6.75
C ALA A 15 -6.08 -1.33 -7.95
N PRO A 16 -7.24 -0.64 -7.88
CA PRO A 16 -7.70 0.20 -8.99
C PRO A 16 -6.77 1.36 -9.29
N ILE A 17 -6.16 1.97 -8.27
CA ILE A 17 -5.20 3.07 -8.48
C ILE A 17 -3.96 2.54 -9.20
N ALA A 18 -3.42 1.39 -8.78
CA ALA A 18 -2.27 0.79 -9.45
C ALA A 18 -2.57 0.48 -10.91
N TRP A 19 -3.74 -0.08 -11.20
CA TRP A 19 -4.20 -0.34 -12.56
C TRP A 19 -4.26 0.96 -13.37
N LEU A 20 -4.90 1.98 -12.82
CA LEU A 20 -5.09 3.25 -13.52
C LEU A 20 -3.76 3.96 -13.79
N VAL A 21 -2.89 4.05 -12.80
CA VAL A 21 -1.59 4.72 -12.94
C VAL A 21 -0.75 4.03 -14.01
N VAL A 22 -0.62 2.71 -13.98
CA VAL A 22 0.17 1.97 -14.97
C VAL A 22 -0.44 2.10 -16.35
N ARG A 23 -1.76 2.06 -16.46
CA ARG A 23 -2.44 2.21 -17.74
C ARG A 23 -2.25 3.60 -18.33
N LEU A 24 -2.35 4.65 -17.52
CA LEU A 24 -2.23 6.04 -17.99
C LEU A 24 -0.78 6.44 -18.28
N THR A 25 0.16 6.01 -17.43
CA THR A 25 1.59 6.34 -17.61
C THR A 25 2.26 5.49 -18.68
N ARG A 26 1.70 4.32 -18.97
CA ARG A 26 2.30 3.33 -19.87
C ARG A 26 3.70 2.93 -19.46
N TRP A 27 3.98 2.92 -18.15
CA TRP A 27 5.26 2.45 -17.63
C TRP A 27 5.56 1.03 -18.10
N PRO A 28 6.81 0.73 -18.48
CA PRO A 28 7.21 -0.65 -18.80
C PRO A 28 6.90 -1.58 -17.62
N SER A 29 6.12 -2.62 -17.88
CA SER A 29 5.67 -3.55 -16.85
C SER A 29 5.06 -4.79 -17.50
N ARG A 30 4.59 -5.71 -16.66
CA ARG A 30 3.79 -6.86 -17.12
C ARG A 30 2.35 -6.47 -17.43
N GLY A 31 1.99 -5.22 -17.29
CA GLY A 31 0.68 -4.68 -17.59
C GLY A 31 -0.07 -4.17 -16.37
N ALA A 32 -1.10 -3.37 -16.63
CA ALA A 32 -1.89 -2.72 -15.59
C ALA A 32 -2.59 -3.74 -14.68
N LEU A 33 -3.06 -4.84 -15.23
CA LEU A 33 -3.72 -5.89 -14.45
C LEU A 33 -2.75 -6.57 -13.49
N HIS A 34 -1.51 -6.84 -13.94
CA HIS A 34 -0.47 -7.37 -13.07
C HIS A 34 -0.12 -6.39 -11.96
N ALA A 35 -0.09 -5.09 -12.26
CA ALA A 35 0.15 -4.06 -11.25
C ALA A 35 -0.97 -4.03 -10.20
N ALA A 36 -2.22 -4.12 -10.62
CA ALA A 36 -3.36 -4.19 -9.70
C ALA A 36 -3.29 -5.44 -8.80
N ALA A 37 -3.02 -6.60 -9.40
CA ALA A 37 -2.89 -7.85 -8.65
C ALA A 37 -1.70 -7.79 -7.67
N ALA A 38 -0.56 -7.24 -8.12
CA ALA A 38 0.62 -7.08 -7.27
C ALA A 38 0.34 -6.14 -6.09
N ALA A 39 -0.37 -5.04 -6.32
CA ALA A 39 -0.76 -4.13 -5.25
C ALA A 39 -1.66 -4.82 -4.22
N ALA A 40 -2.66 -5.56 -4.67
CA ALA A 40 -3.56 -6.31 -3.78
C ALA A 40 -2.81 -7.37 -2.96
N VAL A 41 -1.92 -8.13 -3.59
CA VAL A 41 -1.11 -9.15 -2.91
C VAL A 41 -0.15 -8.48 -1.92
N ALA A 42 0.51 -7.42 -2.32
CA ALA A 42 1.42 -6.68 -1.44
C ALA A 42 0.70 -6.15 -0.19
N THR A 43 -0.50 -5.60 -0.36
CA THR A 43 -1.35 -5.15 0.75
C THR A 43 -1.72 -6.32 1.66
N ALA A 44 -2.10 -7.45 1.10
CA ALA A 44 -2.45 -8.65 1.87
C ALA A 44 -1.26 -9.16 2.69
N VAL A 45 -0.04 -9.03 2.17
CA VAL A 45 1.18 -9.45 2.86
C VAL A 45 1.57 -8.47 3.98
N THR A 46 1.50 -7.17 3.71
CA THR A 46 2.02 -6.15 4.63
C THR A 46 1.02 -5.68 5.68
N HIS A 47 -0.28 -5.69 5.38
CA HIS A 47 -1.30 -5.10 6.23
C HIS A 47 -1.42 -5.76 7.61
N PRO A 48 -1.39 -7.10 7.75
CA PRO A 48 -1.46 -7.71 9.07
C PRO A 48 -0.28 -7.32 9.98
N GLN A 49 0.92 -7.25 9.42
CA GLN A 49 2.11 -6.86 10.17
C GLN A 49 2.05 -5.39 10.58
N LEU A 50 1.60 -4.52 9.67
CA LEU A 50 1.40 -3.10 9.97
C LEU A 50 0.39 -2.92 11.10
N TRP A 51 -0.75 -3.61 11.01
CA TRP A 51 -1.80 -3.55 12.03
C TRP A 51 -1.27 -3.96 13.41
N ALA A 52 -0.57 -5.10 13.49
CA ALA A 52 0.01 -5.59 14.72
C ALA A 52 1.07 -4.61 15.28
N LEU A 53 1.93 -4.09 14.41
CA LEU A 53 2.98 -3.14 14.80
C LEU A 53 2.38 -1.86 15.38
N VAL A 54 1.36 -1.30 14.75
CA VAL A 54 0.69 -0.09 15.21
C VAL A 54 0.03 -0.33 16.57
N LEU A 55 -0.67 -1.44 16.74
CA LEU A 55 -1.30 -1.77 18.01
C LEU A 55 -0.28 -1.94 19.14
N TRP A 56 0.87 -2.54 18.83
CA TRP A 56 1.89 -2.84 19.84
C TRP A 56 2.70 -1.61 20.25
N LEU A 57 3.06 -0.76 19.29
CA LEU A 57 3.96 0.38 19.55
C LEU A 57 3.24 1.69 19.89
N THR A 58 1.99 1.85 19.52
CA THR A 58 1.23 3.09 19.77
C THR A 58 1.22 3.48 21.25
N PRO A 59 1.03 2.55 22.22
CA PRO A 59 1.04 2.93 23.63
C PRO A 59 2.37 3.54 24.11
N ARG A 60 3.48 3.23 23.45
CA ARG A 60 4.81 3.72 23.82
C ARG A 60 5.20 5.02 23.11
N PHE A 61 4.89 5.13 21.83
CA PHE A 61 5.44 6.18 20.97
C PHE A 61 4.39 7.12 20.40
N GLY A 62 3.12 6.82 20.61
CA GLY A 62 2.01 7.57 20.02
C GLY A 62 1.64 7.10 18.62
N TRP A 63 0.40 7.34 18.24
CA TRP A 63 -0.15 6.84 17.00
C TRP A 63 0.51 7.44 15.76
N TRP A 64 0.75 8.77 15.75
CA TRP A 64 1.30 9.44 14.57
C TRP A 64 2.71 8.96 14.22
N PRO A 65 3.69 8.97 15.15
CA PRO A 65 5.04 8.48 14.82
C PRO A 65 5.04 7.01 14.36
N VAL A 66 4.27 6.18 15.02
CA VAL A 66 4.21 4.74 14.69
C VAL A 66 3.55 4.52 13.33
N SER A 67 2.44 5.20 13.06
CA SER A 67 1.73 5.08 11.80
C SER A 67 2.57 5.59 10.63
N LEU A 68 3.24 6.72 10.77
CA LEU A 68 4.10 7.26 9.72
C LEU A 68 5.30 6.36 9.45
N ALA A 69 5.95 5.86 10.49
CA ALA A 69 7.07 4.92 10.33
C ALA A 69 6.60 3.61 9.67
N GLY A 70 5.44 3.11 10.08
CA GLY A 70 4.84 1.92 9.49
C GLY A 70 4.52 2.12 8.02
N GLU A 71 3.97 3.28 7.64
CA GLU A 71 3.68 3.60 6.25
C GLU A 71 4.94 3.67 5.38
N VAL A 72 6.03 4.22 5.90
CA VAL A 72 7.31 4.24 5.20
C VAL A 72 7.80 2.82 4.93
N LEU A 73 7.75 1.94 5.94
CA LEU A 73 8.12 0.54 5.79
C LEU A 73 7.26 -0.18 4.76
N VAL A 74 5.96 0.06 4.79
CA VAL A 74 5.00 -0.54 3.85
C VAL A 74 5.26 -0.04 2.43
N VAL A 75 5.48 1.26 2.24
CA VAL A 75 5.77 1.84 0.92
C VAL A 75 7.01 1.18 0.32
N VAL A 76 8.08 1.04 1.10
CA VAL A 76 9.31 0.41 0.61
C VAL A 76 9.09 -1.06 0.29
N THR A 77 8.48 -1.81 1.19
CA THR A 77 8.24 -3.25 1.03
C THR A 77 7.33 -3.52 -0.16
N GLU A 78 6.22 -2.82 -0.26
CA GLU A 78 5.27 -3.00 -1.37
C GLU A 78 5.85 -2.52 -2.68
N GLY A 79 6.66 -1.46 -2.67
CA GLY A 79 7.37 -1.00 -3.86
C GLY A 79 8.29 -2.08 -4.41
N VAL A 80 9.06 -2.73 -3.57
CA VAL A 80 9.93 -3.85 -3.97
C VAL A 80 9.10 -5.01 -4.51
N LEU A 81 8.02 -5.39 -3.82
CA LEU A 81 7.14 -6.46 -4.28
C LEU A 81 6.49 -6.15 -5.62
N MET A 82 6.03 -4.92 -5.84
CA MET A 82 5.43 -4.52 -7.10
C MET A 82 6.46 -4.45 -8.23
N ALA A 83 7.70 -4.01 -7.96
CA ALA A 83 8.76 -4.04 -8.94
C ALA A 83 9.00 -5.47 -9.42
N TRP A 84 9.07 -6.41 -8.49
CA TRP A 84 9.30 -7.81 -8.80
C TRP A 84 8.11 -8.46 -9.50
N ARG A 85 6.90 -8.32 -8.95
CA ARG A 85 5.71 -9.05 -9.44
C ARG A 85 5.09 -8.42 -10.66
N ALA A 86 5.08 -7.10 -10.75
CA ALA A 86 4.51 -6.38 -11.89
C ALA A 86 5.53 -6.04 -12.98
N GLY A 87 6.80 -6.32 -12.75
CA GLY A 87 7.85 -6.03 -13.72
C GLY A 87 8.12 -4.53 -13.91
N LEU A 88 7.78 -3.72 -12.91
CA LEU A 88 8.05 -2.28 -12.92
C LEU A 88 9.50 -1.98 -12.58
N ARG A 89 10.03 -0.89 -13.13
CA ARG A 89 11.30 -0.34 -12.65
C ARG A 89 11.14 0.06 -11.19
N LEU A 90 12.20 -0.11 -10.41
CA LEU A 90 12.14 0.14 -8.96
C LEU A 90 11.64 1.56 -8.64
N ARG A 91 12.12 2.57 -9.36
CA ARG A 91 11.67 3.96 -9.16
C ARG A 91 10.19 4.15 -9.43
N HIS A 92 9.66 3.51 -10.47
CA HIS A 92 8.23 3.56 -10.79
C HIS A 92 7.41 2.81 -9.74
N ALA A 93 7.89 1.65 -9.32
CA ALA A 93 7.23 0.85 -8.29
C ALA A 93 7.19 1.59 -6.95
N MET A 94 8.27 2.26 -6.57
CA MET A 94 8.30 3.06 -5.33
C MET A 94 7.33 4.24 -5.40
N LEU A 95 7.27 4.94 -6.52
CA LEU A 95 6.31 6.02 -6.72
C LEU A 95 4.87 5.50 -6.69
N LEU A 96 4.61 4.39 -7.37
CA LEU A 96 3.30 3.76 -7.36
C LEU A 96 2.89 3.34 -5.95
N SER A 97 3.79 2.72 -5.21
CA SER A 97 3.55 2.32 -3.82
C SER A 97 3.24 3.53 -2.94
N LEU A 98 3.97 4.62 -3.12
CA LEU A 98 3.71 5.86 -2.38
C LEU A 98 2.32 6.41 -2.69
N ILE A 99 1.92 6.41 -3.96
CA ILE A 99 0.59 6.89 -4.38
C ILE A 99 -0.51 6.00 -3.79
N THR A 100 -0.41 4.68 -3.94
CA THR A 100 -1.45 3.75 -3.50
C THR A 100 -1.59 3.74 -1.98
N ASN A 101 -0.48 3.71 -1.26
CA ASN A 101 -0.49 3.72 0.20
C ASN A 101 -0.90 5.07 0.75
N GLY A 102 -0.47 6.16 0.13
CA GLY A 102 -0.89 7.51 0.50
C GLY A 102 -2.40 7.67 0.37
N ALA A 103 -2.98 7.16 -0.72
CA ALA A 103 -4.42 7.21 -0.95
C ALA A 103 -5.19 6.38 0.08
N SER A 104 -4.75 5.16 0.37
CA SER A 104 -5.42 4.30 1.35
C SER A 104 -5.29 4.84 2.77
N PHE A 105 -4.12 5.39 3.13
CA PHE A 105 -3.92 6.04 4.43
C PHE A 105 -4.84 7.26 4.60
N ALA A 106 -4.91 8.12 3.59
CA ALA A 106 -5.79 9.29 3.60
C ALA A 106 -7.26 8.88 3.71
N ALA A 107 -7.69 7.85 2.97
CA ALA A 107 -9.05 7.32 3.07
C ALA A 107 -9.33 6.78 4.48
N GLY A 108 -8.38 6.09 5.08
CA GLY A 108 -8.50 5.61 6.45
C GLY A 108 -8.69 6.74 7.45
N LEU A 109 -7.94 7.83 7.31
CA LEU A 109 -8.09 9.01 8.17
C LEU A 109 -9.47 9.66 8.02
N VAL A 110 -9.98 9.76 6.80
CA VAL A 110 -11.29 10.36 6.53
C VAL A 110 -12.42 9.49 7.10
N LEU A 111 -12.33 8.17 6.92
CA LEU A 111 -13.41 7.24 7.31
C LEU A 111 -13.41 6.91 8.79
N THR A 112 -12.27 6.97 9.46
CA THR A 112 -12.14 6.58 10.87
C THR A 112 -11.82 7.75 11.80
N GLY A 113 -11.39 8.84 11.22
CA GLY A 113 -11.07 10.04 11.97
C GLY A 113 -12.25 10.91 12.23
#